data_a1fe08e5035ee17a7da603e15380d3a2
#
_entry.id   a1fe08e5035ee17a7da603e15380d3a2
#
_cell.length_a   1.000
_cell.length_b   1.000
_cell.length_c   1.000
_cell.angle_alpha   90.00
_cell.angle_beta   90.00
_cell.angle_gamma   90.00
#
_symmetry.space_group_name_H-M   'P 1'
#
loop_
_entity.id
_entity.type
_entity.pdbx_description
1 polymer ?
#
loop_
_entity_poly.entity_id
_entity_poly.type
_entity_poly.pdbx_seq_one_letter_code
_entity_poly.pdbx_strand_id
1 'polypeptide(L)'
;AEGVAAKAAENLANKFKGLQVVGTYSPPFGFEKNQDEIDKIKAMIKEAAPHILIVGLGCPKQEKFMYHHCKELGVPISFGLGASFDFEAGNIKRAPRWMSNHGLEWLFRITQDPKRMFKRYIVKDTQILKLAFKYKRGINACK
;
A
#
# COMPACT_ATOMS: atom_id res chain seq x y z
N ALA A 1 -7.68 -1.90 7.22
CA ALA A 1 -8.63 -1.97 8.34
C ALA A 1 -9.97 -1.41 7.87
N GLU A 2 -11.05 -1.93 8.46
CA GLU A 2 -12.41 -1.50 8.14
C GLU A 2 -12.56 0.03 8.35
N GLY A 3 -13.26 0.72 7.42
CA GLY A 3 -13.46 2.16 7.50
C GLY A 3 -12.28 3.05 7.06
N VAL A 4 -11.04 2.53 7.00
CA VAL A 4 -9.87 3.34 6.63
C VAL A 4 -9.97 3.83 5.19
N ALA A 5 -10.39 2.97 4.27
CA ALA A 5 -10.54 3.33 2.86
C ALA A 5 -11.62 4.41 2.67
N ALA A 6 -12.76 4.28 3.35
CA ALA A 6 -13.84 5.24 3.27
C ALA A 6 -13.41 6.62 3.80
N LYS A 7 -12.77 6.66 4.96
CA LYS A 7 -12.28 7.91 5.56
C LYS A 7 -11.19 8.59 4.73
N ALA A 8 -10.27 7.80 4.17
CA ALA A 8 -9.26 8.33 3.26
C ALA A 8 -9.88 8.91 1.98
N ALA A 9 -10.90 8.24 1.44
CA ALA A 9 -11.63 8.69 0.26
C ALA A 9 -12.37 10.02 0.51
N GLU A 10 -13.05 10.14 1.64
CA GLU A 10 -13.70 11.38 2.07
C GLU A 10 -12.71 12.54 2.19
N ASN A 11 -11.58 12.31 2.88
CA ASN A 11 -10.54 13.32 3.04
C ASN A 11 -9.93 13.75 1.70
N LEU A 12 -9.71 12.80 0.78
CA LEU A 12 -9.18 13.08 -0.57
C LEU A 12 -10.19 13.87 -1.40
N ALA A 13 -11.49 13.51 -1.37
CA ALA A 13 -12.54 14.23 -2.07
C ALA A 13 -12.67 15.68 -1.56
N ASN A 14 -12.56 15.88 -0.25
CA ASN A 14 -12.58 17.22 0.36
C ASN A 14 -11.35 18.05 0.00
N LYS A 15 -10.19 17.41 -0.13
CA LYS A 15 -8.89 18.05 -0.43
C LYS A 15 -8.75 18.44 -1.89
N PHE A 16 -9.27 17.63 -2.80
CA PHE A 16 -9.11 17.83 -4.24
C PHE A 16 -10.47 18.05 -4.91
N LYS A 17 -10.77 19.31 -5.21
CA LYS A 17 -12.01 19.66 -5.94
C LYS A 17 -12.00 19.01 -7.33
N GLY A 18 -13.06 18.29 -7.65
CA GLY A 18 -13.20 17.56 -8.92
C GLY A 18 -12.77 16.10 -8.88
N LEU A 19 -12.20 15.61 -7.77
CA LEU A 19 -11.99 14.20 -7.56
C LEU A 19 -13.32 13.52 -7.24
N GLN A 20 -13.74 12.56 -8.06
CA GLN A 20 -14.90 11.72 -7.81
C GLN A 20 -14.46 10.37 -7.28
N VAL A 21 -14.83 10.05 -6.04
CA VAL A 21 -14.63 8.73 -5.48
C VAL A 21 -15.84 7.88 -5.82
N VAL A 22 -15.68 6.94 -6.75
CA VAL A 22 -16.76 6.09 -7.28
C VAL A 22 -17.04 4.85 -6.43
N GLY A 23 -16.17 4.54 -5.48
CA GLY A 23 -16.38 3.44 -4.53
C GLY A 23 -15.19 3.21 -3.59
N THR A 24 -15.50 2.57 -2.47
CA THR A 24 -14.50 2.10 -1.51
C THR A 24 -14.91 0.72 -1.00
N TYR A 25 -13.93 -0.15 -0.79
CA TYR A 25 -14.17 -1.47 -0.24
C TYR A 25 -13.02 -1.92 0.66
N SER A 26 -13.36 -2.55 1.76
CA SER A 26 -12.40 -3.15 2.69
C SER A 26 -12.71 -4.65 2.78
N PRO A 27 -11.99 -5.49 2.02
CA PRO A 27 -12.26 -6.93 2.03
C PRO A 27 -11.92 -7.54 3.39
N PRO A 28 -12.60 -8.63 3.79
CA PRO A 28 -12.31 -9.35 5.01
C PRO A 28 -10.91 -9.97 4.97
N PHE A 29 -10.36 -10.24 6.17
CA PHE A 29 -9.04 -10.84 6.25
C PHE A 29 -9.03 -12.25 5.63
N GLY A 30 -8.06 -12.51 4.75
CA GLY A 30 -7.96 -13.81 4.07
C GLY A 30 -8.79 -13.92 2.79
N PHE A 31 -9.40 -12.84 2.32
CA PHE A 31 -10.21 -12.81 1.09
C PHE A 31 -9.48 -13.37 -0.14
N GLU A 32 -8.16 -13.29 -0.17
CA GLU A 32 -7.32 -13.82 -1.25
C GLU A 32 -7.45 -15.34 -1.46
N LYS A 33 -8.06 -16.05 -0.52
CA LYS A 33 -8.36 -17.49 -0.59
C LYS A 33 -9.83 -17.78 -0.90
N ASN A 34 -10.65 -16.76 -0.99
CA ASN A 34 -12.09 -16.87 -1.25
C ASN A 34 -12.39 -16.33 -2.66
N GLN A 35 -12.70 -17.24 -3.58
CA GLN A 35 -12.97 -16.88 -4.97
C GLN A 35 -14.23 -16.00 -5.10
N ASP A 36 -15.27 -16.28 -4.35
CA ASP A 36 -16.54 -15.52 -4.38
C ASP A 36 -16.29 -14.06 -3.99
N GLU A 37 -15.42 -13.84 -2.99
CA GLU A 37 -15.06 -12.50 -2.53
C GLU A 37 -14.21 -11.76 -3.58
N ILE A 38 -13.30 -12.48 -4.24
CA ILE A 38 -12.51 -11.92 -5.35
C ILE A 38 -13.43 -11.52 -6.51
N ASP A 39 -14.38 -12.37 -6.87
CA ASP A 39 -15.31 -12.11 -7.98
C ASP A 39 -16.27 -10.96 -7.67
N LYS A 40 -16.70 -10.85 -6.42
CA LYS A 40 -17.44 -9.69 -5.92
C LYS A 40 -16.65 -8.39 -6.06
N ILE A 41 -15.38 -8.38 -5.64
CA ILE A 41 -14.50 -7.20 -5.77
C ILE A 41 -14.35 -6.82 -7.25
N LYS A 42 -14.12 -7.79 -8.13
CA LYS A 42 -14.03 -7.57 -9.58
C LYS A 42 -15.30 -6.97 -10.16
N ALA A 43 -16.47 -7.50 -9.77
CA ALA A 43 -17.75 -6.99 -10.21
C ALA A 43 -17.97 -5.53 -9.78
N MET A 44 -17.69 -5.20 -8.51
CA MET A 44 -17.78 -3.84 -7.99
C MET A 44 -16.87 -2.87 -8.74
N ILE A 45 -15.64 -3.27 -9.05
CA ILE A 45 -14.68 -2.42 -9.79
C ILE A 45 -15.15 -2.21 -11.24
N LYS A 46 -15.65 -3.26 -11.90
CA LYS A 46 -16.19 -3.15 -13.26
C LYS A 46 -17.43 -2.25 -13.34
N GLU A 47 -18.34 -2.38 -12.39
CA GLU A 47 -19.55 -1.55 -12.30
C GLU A 47 -19.20 -0.08 -12.07
N ALA A 48 -18.27 0.20 -11.16
CA ALA A 48 -17.80 1.56 -10.87
C ALA A 48 -16.97 2.19 -12.00
N ALA A 49 -16.39 1.37 -12.88
CA ALA A 49 -15.53 1.77 -14.02
C ALA A 49 -14.53 2.90 -13.69
N PRO A 50 -13.70 2.76 -12.65
CA PRO A 50 -12.80 3.84 -12.23
C PRO A 50 -11.66 4.05 -13.23
N HIS A 51 -11.20 5.28 -13.38
CA HIS A 51 -9.97 5.58 -14.12
C HIS A 51 -8.71 5.17 -13.33
N ILE A 52 -8.79 5.23 -12.01
CA ILE A 52 -7.68 4.91 -11.11
C ILE A 52 -8.18 3.99 -10.01
N LEU A 53 -7.50 2.87 -9.82
CA LEU A 53 -7.70 1.94 -8.71
C LEU A 53 -6.55 2.07 -7.71
N ILE A 54 -6.87 2.32 -6.45
CA ILE A 54 -5.87 2.36 -5.38
C ILE A 54 -6.07 1.13 -4.49
N VAL A 55 -5.01 0.32 -4.36
CA VAL A 55 -5.02 -0.95 -3.62
C VAL A 55 -4.14 -0.84 -2.38
N GLY A 56 -4.72 -1.02 -1.21
CA GLY A 56 -4.05 -0.89 0.10
C GLY A 56 -4.08 -2.16 0.93
N LEU A 57 -3.70 -3.30 0.34
CA LEU A 57 -3.71 -4.62 1.01
C LEU A 57 -2.40 -4.96 1.74
N GLY A 58 -1.39 -4.10 1.60
CA GLY A 58 -0.04 -4.34 2.09
C GLY A 58 0.80 -5.21 1.13
N CYS A 59 2.12 -5.02 1.21
CA CYS A 59 3.11 -5.78 0.43
C CYS A 59 3.27 -7.20 1.02
N PRO A 60 3.33 -8.27 0.20
CA PRO A 60 3.22 -8.32 -1.27
C PRO A 60 1.80 -8.63 -1.79
N LYS A 61 0.76 -8.56 -0.95
CA LYS A 61 -0.61 -8.96 -1.34
C LYS A 61 -1.19 -8.03 -2.42
N GLN A 62 -1.00 -6.72 -2.28
CA GLN A 62 -1.49 -5.73 -3.23
C GLN A 62 -0.86 -5.90 -4.62
N GLU A 63 0.43 -6.16 -4.69
CA GLU A 63 1.15 -6.40 -5.95
C GLU A 63 0.67 -7.68 -6.63
N LYS A 64 0.49 -8.77 -5.85
CA LYS A 64 -0.03 -10.04 -6.35
C LYS A 64 -1.46 -9.89 -6.87
N PHE A 65 -2.33 -9.21 -6.11
CA PHE A 65 -3.72 -8.98 -6.51
C PHE A 65 -3.78 -8.21 -7.85
N MET A 66 -3.06 -7.10 -7.94
CA MET A 66 -2.99 -6.33 -9.18
C MET A 66 -2.44 -7.15 -10.35
N TYR A 67 -1.35 -7.88 -10.15
CA TYR A 67 -0.74 -8.70 -11.19
C TYR A 67 -1.68 -9.78 -11.74
N HIS A 68 -2.37 -10.49 -10.85
CA HIS A 68 -3.26 -11.59 -11.26
C HIS A 68 -4.55 -11.10 -11.92
N HIS A 69 -5.04 -9.92 -11.56
CA HIS A 69 -6.36 -9.46 -11.97
C HIS A 69 -6.38 -8.22 -12.87
N CYS A 70 -5.23 -7.56 -13.14
CA CYS A 70 -5.17 -6.31 -13.90
C CYS A 70 -5.90 -6.37 -15.25
N LYS A 71 -5.77 -7.47 -15.99
CA LYS A 71 -6.42 -7.64 -17.29
C LYS A 71 -7.94 -7.75 -17.19
N GLU A 72 -8.44 -8.35 -16.10
CA GLU A 72 -9.86 -8.59 -15.89
C GLU A 72 -10.56 -7.36 -15.30
N LEU A 73 -9.85 -6.54 -14.54
CA LEU A 73 -10.40 -5.35 -13.90
C LEU A 73 -10.72 -4.24 -14.90
N GLY A 74 -10.01 -4.17 -16.04
CA GLY A 74 -10.24 -3.15 -17.06
C GLY A 74 -9.94 -1.72 -16.62
N VAL A 75 -9.17 -1.54 -15.53
CA VAL A 75 -8.82 -0.22 -14.99
C VAL A 75 -7.54 0.29 -15.66
N PRO A 76 -7.53 1.52 -16.22
CA PRO A 76 -6.36 2.07 -16.89
C PRO A 76 -5.11 2.15 -16.01
N ILE A 77 -5.26 2.56 -14.74
CA ILE A 77 -4.15 2.76 -13.83
C ILE A 77 -4.47 2.15 -12.46
N SER A 78 -3.53 1.35 -11.93
CA SER A 78 -3.63 0.78 -10.58
C SER A 78 -2.39 1.10 -9.75
N PHE A 79 -2.60 1.57 -8.51
CA PHE A 79 -1.54 1.90 -7.56
C PHE A 79 -1.61 1.04 -6.30
N GLY A 80 -0.49 0.45 -5.90
CA GLY A 80 -0.34 -0.21 -4.61
C GLY A 80 0.12 0.80 -3.54
N LEU A 81 -0.80 1.32 -2.74
CA LEU A 81 -0.53 2.38 -1.76
C LEU A 81 -0.98 1.93 -0.35
N GLY A 82 -0.15 1.13 0.35
CA GLY A 82 -0.49 0.61 1.68
C GLY A 82 -0.64 1.70 2.76
N ALA A 83 0.47 2.12 3.36
CA ALA A 83 0.45 3.08 4.47
C ALA A 83 -0.08 4.48 4.10
N SER A 84 -0.16 4.80 2.82
CA SER A 84 -0.68 6.09 2.35
C SER A 84 -2.16 6.28 2.71
N PHE A 85 -2.94 5.20 2.77
CA PHE A 85 -4.32 5.26 3.25
C PHE A 85 -4.41 5.65 4.72
N ASP A 86 -3.52 5.12 5.55
CA ASP A 86 -3.50 5.45 6.98
C ASP A 86 -3.14 6.93 7.21
N PHE A 87 -2.27 7.49 6.38
CA PHE A 87 -1.94 8.91 6.42
C PHE A 87 -3.12 9.80 5.99
N GLU A 88 -3.76 9.48 4.86
CA GLU A 88 -4.89 10.28 4.37
C GLU A 88 -6.14 10.10 5.24
N ALA A 89 -6.34 8.92 5.85
CA ALA A 89 -7.38 8.72 6.85
C ALA A 89 -7.10 9.43 8.19
N GLY A 90 -5.87 9.95 8.39
CA GLY A 90 -5.46 10.59 9.63
C GLY A 90 -5.17 9.63 10.79
N ASN A 91 -5.10 8.33 10.54
CA ASN A 91 -4.79 7.32 11.56
C ASN A 91 -3.32 7.36 11.99
N ILE A 92 -2.45 7.76 11.08
CA ILE A 92 -1.00 7.89 11.33
C ILE A 92 -0.59 9.34 11.02
N LYS A 93 0.11 9.97 11.95
CA LYS A 93 0.66 11.31 11.73
C LYS A 93 1.92 11.23 10.87
N ARG A 94 2.05 12.13 9.91
CA ARG A 94 3.32 12.30 9.19
C ARG A 94 4.39 12.89 10.10
N ALA A 95 5.63 12.52 9.86
CA ALA A 95 6.76 13.14 10.53
C ALA A 95 6.78 14.67 10.25
N PRO A 96 7.21 15.49 11.20
CA PRO A 96 7.47 16.90 10.96
C PRO A 96 8.38 17.10 9.73
N ARG A 97 8.16 18.19 8.97
CA ARG A 97 8.90 18.43 7.72
C ARG A 97 10.42 18.37 7.90
N TRP A 98 10.94 18.90 9.00
CA TRP A 98 12.37 18.86 9.28
C TRP A 98 12.91 17.41 9.41
N MET A 99 12.14 16.50 10.03
CA MET A 99 12.53 15.08 10.10
C MET A 99 12.47 14.40 8.74
N SER A 100 11.41 14.66 7.96
CA SER A 100 11.28 14.11 6.60
C SER A 100 12.41 14.59 5.69
N ASN A 101 12.77 15.88 5.76
CA ASN A 101 13.85 16.47 4.96
C ASN A 101 15.24 15.89 5.29
N HIS A 102 15.44 15.39 6.51
CA HIS A 102 16.69 14.76 6.94
C HIS A 102 16.65 13.22 6.89
N GLY A 103 15.61 12.63 6.26
CA GLY A 103 15.49 11.18 6.14
C GLY A 103 15.16 10.46 7.45
N LEU A 104 14.71 11.18 8.49
CA LEU A 104 14.41 10.64 9.82
C LEU A 104 12.96 10.18 9.99
N GLU A 105 12.19 10.08 8.91
CA GLU A 105 10.78 9.65 8.96
C GLU A 105 10.63 8.24 9.55
N TRP A 106 11.56 7.35 9.28
CA TRP A 106 11.57 6.00 9.82
C TRP A 106 11.67 5.98 11.36
N LEU A 107 12.43 6.90 11.94
CA LEU A 107 12.56 7.04 13.39
C LEU A 107 11.24 7.50 14.01
N PHE A 108 10.58 8.47 13.39
CA PHE A 108 9.25 8.92 13.81
C PHE A 108 8.20 7.81 13.73
N ARG A 109 8.26 6.95 12.71
CA ARG A 109 7.39 5.78 12.61
C ARG A 109 7.63 4.76 13.72
N ILE A 110 8.87 4.58 14.16
CA ILE A 110 9.18 3.70 15.31
C ILE A 110 8.50 4.21 16.57
N THR A 111 8.44 5.52 16.81
CA THR A 111 7.77 6.05 18.00
C THR A 111 6.26 5.83 18.00
N GLN A 112 5.63 5.74 16.81
CA GLN A 112 4.19 5.51 16.70
C GLN A 112 3.80 4.02 16.81
N ASP A 113 4.62 3.11 16.29
CA ASP A 113 4.39 1.67 16.36
C ASP A 113 5.73 0.92 16.57
N PRO A 114 6.27 0.95 17.80
CA PRO A 114 7.61 0.46 18.06
C PRO A 114 7.77 -1.03 17.76
N LYS A 115 6.82 -1.87 18.15
CA LYS A 115 6.92 -3.33 17.98
C LYS A 115 6.98 -3.74 16.50
N ARG A 116 6.07 -3.21 15.69
CA ARG A 116 5.96 -3.56 14.27
C ARG A 116 7.11 -2.97 13.47
N MET A 117 7.46 -1.71 13.71
CA MET A 117 8.51 -1.02 12.97
C MET A 117 9.90 -1.52 13.34
N PHE A 118 10.17 -1.81 14.61
CA PHE A 118 11.44 -2.41 15.03
C PHE A 118 11.67 -3.75 14.35
N LYS A 119 10.66 -4.65 14.38
CA LYS A 119 10.75 -5.95 13.71
C LYS A 119 10.97 -5.81 12.19
N ARG A 120 10.34 -4.81 11.58
CA ARG A 120 10.51 -4.54 10.14
C ARG A 120 11.91 -4.03 9.84
N TYR A 121 12.34 -2.96 10.46
CA TYR A 121 13.60 -2.31 10.13
C TYR A 121 14.83 -3.09 10.58
N ILE A 122 14.79 -3.71 11.77
CA ILE A 122 15.95 -4.41 12.32
C ILE A 122 16.02 -5.87 11.86
N VAL A 123 14.87 -6.56 11.75
CA VAL A 123 14.88 -8.00 11.43
C VAL A 123 14.71 -8.26 9.94
N LYS A 124 13.77 -7.57 9.28
CA LYS A 124 13.47 -7.84 7.87
C LYS A 124 14.36 -7.06 6.91
N ASP A 125 14.55 -5.77 7.16
CA ASP A 125 15.26 -4.90 6.23
C ASP A 125 16.79 -5.13 6.27
N THR A 126 17.34 -5.69 7.35
CA THR A 126 18.74 -6.14 7.40
C THR A 126 19.05 -7.26 6.40
N GLN A 127 18.06 -8.00 5.94
CA GLN A 127 18.22 -8.98 4.85
C GLN A 127 18.66 -8.31 3.54
N ILE A 128 18.26 -7.05 3.31
CA ILE A 128 18.67 -6.26 2.13
C ILE A 128 20.19 -6.09 2.11
N LEU A 129 20.80 -5.85 3.28
CA LEU A 129 22.26 -5.73 3.38
C LEU A 129 22.96 -7.04 2.98
N LYS A 130 22.43 -8.19 3.44
CA LYS A 130 22.96 -9.52 3.04
C LYS A 130 22.84 -9.74 1.53
N LEU A 131 21.71 -9.36 0.93
CA LEU A 131 21.50 -9.44 -0.51
C LEU A 131 22.43 -8.48 -1.27
N ALA A 132 22.59 -7.23 -0.82
CA ALA A 132 23.49 -6.26 -1.43
C ALA A 132 24.95 -6.78 -1.44
N PHE A 133 25.43 -7.35 -0.33
CA PHE A 133 26.75 -7.97 -0.28
C PHE A 133 26.88 -9.19 -1.20
N LYS A 134 25.85 -10.02 -1.27
CA LYS A 134 25.82 -11.20 -2.16
C LYS A 134 25.90 -10.78 -3.64
N TYR A 135 25.09 -9.80 -4.05
CA TYR A 135 25.08 -9.32 -5.44
C TYR A 135 26.33 -8.52 -5.80
N LYS A 136 26.89 -7.74 -4.88
CA LYS A 136 28.16 -7.04 -5.11
C LYS A 136 29.31 -8.01 -5.42
N ARG A 137 29.36 -9.17 -4.75
CA ARG A 137 30.32 -10.25 -5.06
C ARG A 137 30.08 -10.89 -6.42
N GLY A 138 28.81 -11.05 -6.84
CA GLY A 138 28.46 -11.60 -8.15
C GLY A 138 28.81 -10.68 -9.33
N ILE A 139 28.68 -9.37 -9.18
CA ILE A 139 29.03 -8.39 -10.21
C ILE A 139 30.54 -8.37 -10.48
N ASN A 140 31.37 -8.61 -9.48
CA ASN A 140 32.82 -8.69 -9.64
C ASN A 140 33.29 -10.05 -10.25
N ALA A 141 32.42 -11.05 -10.31
CA ALA A 141 32.75 -12.35 -10.93
C ALA A 141 32.41 -12.39 -12.43
N CYS A 142 31.72 -11.36 -12.97
CA CYS A 142 31.39 -11.21 -14.40
C CYS A 142 32.31 -10.20 -15.11
N LYS A 143 33.42 -9.79 -14.52
CA LYS A 143 34.53 -9.12 -15.17
C LYS A 143 35.71 -10.08 -15.30
#